data_9e31284f78b95c13c29b65d698e24a65
#
_entry.id   9e31284f78b95c13c29b65d698e24a65
#
_cell.length_a   1.000
_cell.length_b   1.000
_cell.length_c   1.000
_cell.angle_alpha   90.00
_cell.angle_beta   90.00
_cell.angle_gamma   90.00
#
_symmetry.space_group_name_H-M   'P 1'
#
loop_
_entity.id
_entity.type
_entity.pdbx_description
1 polymer ?
#
loop_
_entity_poly.entity_id
_entity_poly.type
_entity_poly.pdbx_seq_one_letter_code
_entity_poly.pdbx_strand_id
1 'polypeptide(L)'
;MTEATLSVYAAIRSRRDVRAEFDGTVVDDDTLRRILGAAHQAPSVGNTQPWDFVVVRKPDTLSAFAAHVADCRQDFADKLDPERRQTFDPIRIEGIETSGTGVVVTYDPNRGGLHVLGRDTVDDTGLFSAVLAIENLWLAAIAENVGVGWVSFYDEAYLTELLDIPAPVRPIAWLCVGPVESFQEVPDLERFGWRTGRPLDDALHFEQYRRS
;
A
#
# COMPACT_ATOMS: atom_id res chain seq x y z
N MET A 1 -30.24 -10.00 -1.00
CA MET A 1 -29.26 -10.81 -1.76
C MET A 1 -28.03 -10.87 -0.85
N THR A 2 -27.69 -12.06 -0.32
CA THR A 2 -26.44 -12.25 0.44
C THR A 2 -25.30 -12.14 -0.58
N GLU A 3 -24.55 -11.03 -0.55
CA GLU A 3 -23.27 -10.93 -1.25
C GLU A 3 -22.42 -12.13 -0.82
N ALA A 4 -21.89 -12.84 -1.81
CA ALA A 4 -20.98 -13.96 -1.55
C ALA A 4 -19.69 -13.37 -0.96
N THR A 5 -19.58 -13.35 0.34
CA THR A 5 -18.40 -12.85 1.05
C THR A 5 -17.19 -13.68 0.66
N LEU A 6 -16.19 -13.04 0.06
CA LEU A 6 -14.93 -13.68 -0.32
C LEU A 6 -14.26 -14.25 0.93
N SER A 7 -13.84 -15.53 0.91
CA SER A 7 -13.11 -16.08 2.04
C SER A 7 -11.75 -15.39 2.21
N VAL A 8 -11.22 -15.31 3.44
CA VAL A 8 -9.90 -14.72 3.72
C VAL A 8 -8.81 -15.32 2.82
N TYR A 9 -8.77 -16.64 2.66
CA TYR A 9 -7.79 -17.28 1.78
C TYR A 9 -7.99 -16.94 0.30
N ALA A 10 -9.22 -16.71 -0.13
CA ALA A 10 -9.48 -16.27 -1.49
C ALA A 10 -9.03 -14.83 -1.67
N ALA A 11 -9.31 -13.92 -0.72
CA ALA A 11 -8.84 -12.54 -0.74
C ALA A 11 -7.30 -12.47 -0.80
N ILE A 12 -6.62 -13.23 0.05
CA ILE A 12 -5.15 -13.30 0.06
C ILE A 12 -4.60 -13.76 -1.31
N ARG A 13 -5.20 -14.79 -1.92
CA ARG A 13 -4.73 -15.31 -3.21
C ARG A 13 -5.02 -14.38 -4.39
N SER A 14 -6.15 -13.68 -4.37
CA SER A 14 -6.57 -12.82 -5.48
C SER A 14 -6.06 -11.38 -5.36
N ARG A 15 -5.55 -10.95 -4.19
CA ARG A 15 -5.00 -9.62 -4.00
C ARG A 15 -3.87 -9.34 -5.00
N ARG A 16 -3.95 -8.18 -5.67
CA ARG A 16 -2.91 -7.66 -6.57
C ARG A 16 -2.60 -6.22 -6.19
N ASP A 17 -1.41 -5.81 -6.53
CA ASP A 17 -0.97 -4.42 -6.51
C ASP A 17 -1.42 -3.79 -7.84
N VAL A 18 -2.54 -3.06 -7.80
CA VAL A 18 -3.25 -2.56 -8.99
C VAL A 18 -2.66 -1.25 -9.45
N ARG A 19 -2.46 -1.09 -10.76
CA ARG A 19 -1.91 0.13 -11.35
C ARG A 19 -2.61 0.58 -12.62
N ALA A 20 -2.85 -0.33 -13.56
CA ALA A 20 -3.43 -0.03 -14.85
C ALA A 20 -4.92 -0.36 -14.95
N GLU A 21 -5.43 -1.18 -14.05
CA GLU A 21 -6.75 -1.80 -14.13
C GLU A 21 -7.86 -0.96 -13.49
N PHE A 22 -7.55 0.23 -12.96
CA PHE A 22 -8.59 1.15 -12.46
C PHE A 22 -9.50 1.59 -13.61
N ASP A 23 -10.82 1.56 -13.37
CA ASP A 23 -11.84 1.91 -14.38
C ASP A 23 -12.05 3.43 -14.55
N GLY A 24 -11.35 4.24 -13.76
CA GLY A 24 -11.43 5.70 -13.79
C GLY A 24 -12.58 6.28 -12.95
N THR A 25 -13.34 5.45 -12.25
CA THR A 25 -14.38 5.91 -11.33
C THR A 25 -13.86 6.03 -9.90
N VAL A 26 -14.49 6.91 -9.12
CA VAL A 26 -14.11 7.12 -7.71
C VAL A 26 -14.88 6.14 -6.84
N VAL A 27 -14.20 5.49 -5.91
CA VAL A 27 -14.85 4.64 -4.90
C VAL A 27 -15.81 5.49 -4.05
N ASP A 28 -17.03 4.99 -3.84
CA ASP A 28 -18.04 5.68 -3.04
C ASP A 28 -17.65 5.72 -1.55
N ASP A 29 -18.21 6.70 -0.83
CA ASP A 29 -17.84 6.95 0.57
C ASP A 29 -18.22 5.80 1.52
N ASP A 30 -19.31 5.11 1.28
CA ASP A 30 -19.76 4.01 2.13
C ASP A 30 -18.85 2.79 1.96
N THR A 31 -18.48 2.46 0.73
CA THR A 31 -17.50 1.40 0.43
C THR A 31 -16.13 1.75 1.01
N LEU A 32 -15.64 2.99 0.80
CA LEU A 32 -14.38 3.43 1.38
C LEU A 32 -14.40 3.36 2.91
N ARG A 33 -15.48 3.77 3.56
CA ARG A 33 -15.63 3.68 5.02
C ARG A 33 -15.61 2.24 5.54
N ARG A 34 -16.22 1.27 4.82
CA ARG A 34 -16.13 -0.15 5.19
C ARG A 34 -14.70 -0.67 5.10
N ILE A 35 -13.99 -0.33 4.02
CA ILE A 35 -12.59 -0.72 3.81
C ILE A 35 -11.68 -0.12 4.91
N LEU A 36 -11.80 1.18 5.19
CA LEU A 36 -11.04 1.85 6.24
C LEU A 36 -11.42 1.35 7.65
N GLY A 37 -12.70 1.00 7.86
CA GLY A 37 -13.15 0.35 9.07
C GLY A 37 -12.49 -1.00 9.33
N ALA A 38 -12.32 -1.81 8.29
CA ALA A 38 -11.57 -3.09 8.37
C ALA A 38 -10.08 -2.85 8.66
N ALA A 39 -9.48 -1.85 8.01
CA ALA A 39 -8.10 -1.43 8.29
C ALA A 39 -7.93 -1.07 9.77
N HIS A 40 -8.86 -0.30 10.33
CA HIS A 40 -8.81 0.16 11.72
C HIS A 40 -8.95 -0.97 12.75
N GLN A 41 -9.45 -2.15 12.35
CA GLN A 41 -9.50 -3.35 13.20
C GLN A 41 -8.18 -4.13 13.26
N ALA A 42 -7.12 -3.66 12.62
CA ALA A 42 -5.83 -4.33 12.69
C ALA A 42 -5.30 -4.37 14.14
N PRO A 43 -4.59 -5.44 14.53
CA PRO A 43 -3.92 -5.48 15.81
C PRO A 43 -2.80 -4.45 15.87
N SER A 44 -2.52 -3.92 17.06
CA SER A 44 -1.42 -2.98 17.24
C SER A 44 -0.69 -3.20 18.56
N VAL A 45 0.60 -2.90 18.58
CA VAL A 45 1.42 -2.95 19.79
C VAL A 45 0.77 -2.10 20.89
N GLY A 46 0.57 -2.68 22.07
CA GLY A 46 -0.09 -2.01 23.20
C GLY A 46 -1.47 -1.44 22.89
N ASN A 47 -2.13 -1.92 21.83
CA ASN A 47 -3.43 -1.40 21.33
C ASN A 47 -3.38 0.11 21.01
N THR A 48 -2.24 0.61 20.51
CA THR A 48 -2.03 2.05 20.27
C THR A 48 -2.68 2.58 19.01
N GLN A 49 -2.96 1.72 18.02
CA GLN A 49 -3.48 2.09 16.69
C GLN A 49 -2.75 3.33 16.11
N PRO A 50 -1.44 3.23 15.85
CA PRO A 50 -0.57 4.38 15.60
C PRO A 50 -0.66 4.92 14.18
N TRP A 51 -1.78 4.74 13.51
CA TRP A 51 -2.07 5.15 12.14
C TRP A 51 -3.21 6.15 12.08
N ASP A 52 -3.16 6.98 11.05
CA ASP A 52 -4.29 7.75 10.56
C ASP A 52 -4.42 7.54 9.03
N PHE A 53 -5.58 7.86 8.47
CA PHE A 53 -5.86 7.74 7.05
C PHE A 53 -6.22 9.12 6.49
N VAL A 54 -5.39 9.65 5.58
CA VAL A 54 -5.68 10.90 4.86
C VAL A 54 -6.23 10.54 3.48
N VAL A 55 -7.50 10.85 3.24
CA VAL A 55 -8.16 10.60 1.95
C VAL A 55 -7.95 11.80 1.03
N VAL A 56 -7.35 11.57 -0.12
CA VAL A 56 -7.02 12.58 -1.13
C VAL A 56 -7.84 12.32 -2.40
N ARG A 57 -8.66 13.32 -2.79
CA ARG A 57 -9.50 13.26 -4.01
C ARG A 57 -9.44 14.55 -4.83
N LYS A 58 -8.73 15.58 -4.34
CA LYS A 58 -8.58 16.84 -5.08
C LYS A 58 -7.71 16.59 -6.31
N PRO A 59 -8.19 16.89 -7.54
CA PRO A 59 -7.42 16.67 -8.76
C PRO A 59 -6.03 17.31 -8.72
N ASP A 60 -5.92 18.56 -8.26
CA ASP A 60 -4.65 19.26 -8.18
C ASP A 60 -3.64 18.55 -7.27
N THR A 61 -4.09 18.01 -6.15
CA THR A 61 -3.22 17.24 -5.22
C THR A 61 -2.80 15.90 -5.83
N LEU A 62 -3.73 15.19 -6.51
CA LEU A 62 -3.44 13.95 -7.21
C LEU A 62 -2.41 14.20 -8.33
N SER A 63 -2.62 15.21 -9.16
CA SER A 63 -1.69 15.56 -10.26
C SER A 63 -0.33 16.01 -9.75
N ALA A 64 -0.27 16.80 -8.68
CA ALA A 64 1.00 17.22 -8.08
C ALA A 64 1.80 16.01 -7.56
N PHE A 65 1.14 15.06 -6.88
CA PHE A 65 1.79 13.85 -6.42
C PHE A 65 2.19 12.92 -7.57
N ALA A 66 1.36 12.76 -8.60
CA ALA A 66 1.68 11.97 -9.79
C ALA A 66 2.92 12.50 -10.52
N ALA A 67 3.05 13.83 -10.66
CA ALA A 67 4.22 14.47 -11.25
C ALA A 67 5.50 14.16 -10.45
N HIS A 68 5.46 14.30 -9.13
CA HIS A 68 6.60 13.94 -8.26
C HIS A 68 6.98 12.45 -8.37
N VAL A 69 6.00 11.56 -8.42
CA VAL A 69 6.23 10.11 -8.60
C VAL A 69 6.87 9.83 -9.96
N ALA A 70 6.47 10.55 -11.02
CA ALA A 70 7.07 10.41 -12.35
C ALA A 70 8.56 10.82 -12.34
N ASP A 71 8.92 11.90 -11.64
CA ASP A 71 10.31 12.33 -11.48
C ASP A 71 11.13 11.27 -10.72
N CYS A 72 10.63 10.78 -9.59
CA CYS A 72 11.29 9.71 -8.83
C CYS A 72 11.43 8.40 -9.65
N ARG A 73 10.44 8.08 -10.49
CA ARG A 73 10.51 6.94 -11.41
C ARG A 73 11.62 7.14 -12.44
N GLN A 74 11.75 8.34 -13.00
CA GLN A 74 12.79 8.64 -13.96
C GLN A 74 14.18 8.54 -13.31
N ASP A 75 14.37 9.12 -12.13
CA ASP A 75 15.62 9.02 -11.36
C ASP A 75 16.03 7.59 -11.05
N PHE A 76 15.07 6.71 -10.78
CA PHE A 76 15.33 5.28 -10.61
C PHE A 76 15.72 4.62 -11.93
N ALA A 77 15.00 4.91 -12.99
CA ALA A 77 15.23 4.34 -14.31
C ALA A 77 16.62 4.69 -14.85
N ASP A 78 17.11 5.91 -14.60
CA ASP A 78 18.43 6.39 -15.05
C ASP A 78 19.62 5.71 -14.34
N LYS A 79 19.34 5.06 -13.18
CA LYS A 79 20.34 4.27 -12.45
C LYS A 79 20.45 2.81 -12.93
N LEU A 80 19.52 2.37 -13.81
CA LEU A 80 19.49 1.00 -14.30
C LEU A 80 20.47 0.83 -15.47
N ASP A 81 21.07 -0.36 -15.55
CA ASP A 81 21.75 -0.77 -16.77
C ASP A 81 20.75 -0.97 -17.94
N PRO A 82 21.21 -0.99 -19.20
CA PRO A 82 20.32 -1.05 -20.36
C PRO A 82 19.37 -2.27 -20.38
N GLU A 83 19.81 -3.43 -19.90
CA GLU A 83 18.99 -4.65 -19.88
C GLU A 83 17.86 -4.53 -18.85
N ARG A 84 18.19 -4.07 -17.63
CA ARG A 84 17.20 -3.82 -16.58
C ARG A 84 16.27 -2.67 -16.93
N ARG A 85 16.77 -1.63 -17.63
CA ARG A 85 15.96 -0.53 -18.13
C ARG A 85 14.88 -1.02 -19.10
N GLN A 86 15.26 -1.87 -20.07
CA GLN A 86 14.32 -2.45 -21.03
C GLN A 86 13.19 -3.24 -20.35
N THR A 87 13.50 -3.95 -19.26
CA THR A 87 12.51 -4.68 -18.46
C THR A 87 11.63 -3.73 -17.63
N PHE A 88 12.19 -2.62 -17.13
CA PHE A 88 11.51 -1.67 -16.27
C PHE A 88 10.54 -0.75 -17.02
N ASP A 89 10.94 -0.24 -18.19
CA ASP A 89 10.20 0.79 -18.93
C ASP A 89 8.72 0.47 -19.16
N PRO A 90 8.30 -0.77 -19.50
CA PRO A 90 6.89 -1.11 -19.67
C PRO A 90 6.10 -1.26 -18.36
N ILE A 91 6.79 -1.32 -17.20
CA ILE A 91 6.12 -1.49 -15.91
C ILE A 91 5.48 -0.19 -15.48
N ARG A 92 4.17 -0.18 -15.33
CA ARG A 92 3.44 0.92 -14.69
C ARG A 92 3.61 0.81 -13.17
N ILE A 93 4.01 1.90 -12.51
CA ILE A 93 4.33 1.89 -11.07
C ILE A 93 3.26 2.55 -10.21
N GLU A 94 2.26 3.20 -10.82
CA GLU A 94 1.24 3.94 -10.12
C GLU A 94 -0.09 3.97 -10.90
N GLY A 95 -1.17 4.37 -10.24
CA GLY A 95 -2.49 4.60 -10.80
C GLY A 95 -3.17 5.79 -10.10
N ILE A 96 -2.39 6.83 -9.74
CA ILE A 96 -2.82 7.93 -8.87
C ILE A 96 -4.04 8.66 -9.42
N GLU A 97 -3.96 9.11 -10.67
CA GLU A 97 -5.04 9.87 -11.29
C GLU A 97 -6.20 8.95 -11.70
N THR A 98 -5.89 7.74 -12.19
CA THR A 98 -6.91 6.80 -12.68
C THR A 98 -7.73 6.16 -11.55
N SER A 99 -7.18 5.98 -10.35
CA SER A 99 -7.95 5.52 -9.18
C SER A 99 -8.89 6.60 -8.62
N GLY A 100 -8.62 7.86 -8.89
CA GLY A 100 -9.38 9.01 -8.40
C GLY A 100 -9.39 9.19 -6.87
N THR A 101 -8.81 8.26 -6.12
CA THR A 101 -8.70 8.33 -4.66
C THR A 101 -7.33 7.84 -4.19
N GLY A 102 -6.58 8.72 -3.52
CA GLY A 102 -5.42 8.37 -2.72
C GLY A 102 -5.82 8.17 -1.25
N VAL A 103 -5.29 7.13 -0.62
CA VAL A 103 -5.34 6.96 0.84
C VAL A 103 -3.91 6.96 1.35
N VAL A 104 -3.54 8.04 2.04
CA VAL A 104 -2.22 8.10 2.68
C VAL A 104 -2.35 7.55 4.09
N VAL A 105 -1.57 6.53 4.39
CA VAL A 105 -1.49 5.97 5.73
C VAL A 105 -0.31 6.60 6.43
N THR A 106 -0.56 7.16 7.60
CA THR A 106 0.48 7.78 8.43
C THR A 106 0.86 6.88 9.61
N TYR A 107 2.01 7.14 10.19
CA TYR A 107 2.49 6.53 11.43
C TYR A 107 2.87 7.64 12.43
N ASP A 108 2.22 7.61 13.59
CA ASP A 108 2.55 8.47 14.72
C ASP A 108 3.40 7.68 15.75
N PRO A 109 4.72 7.94 15.85
CA PRO A 109 5.59 7.24 16.79
C PRO A 109 5.26 7.52 18.25
N ASN A 110 4.53 8.62 18.54
CA ASN A 110 4.17 9.01 19.89
C ASN A 110 2.78 8.50 20.34
N ARG A 111 2.02 7.85 19.45
CA ARG A 111 0.71 7.30 19.80
C ARG A 111 0.82 6.30 20.94
N GLY A 112 -0.01 6.50 21.95
CA GLY A 112 0.01 5.72 23.20
C GLY A 112 0.96 6.23 24.28
N GLY A 113 1.74 7.30 24.02
CA GLY A 113 2.62 7.93 24.99
C GLY A 113 3.95 7.19 25.21
N LEU A 114 4.59 7.48 26.36
CA LEU A 114 5.94 6.99 26.65
C LEU A 114 6.02 5.47 26.98
N HIS A 115 4.97 4.93 27.60
CA HIS A 115 4.97 3.55 28.11
C HIS A 115 3.98 2.68 27.37
N VAL A 116 4.34 2.25 26.17
CA VAL A 116 3.54 1.33 25.36
C VAL A 116 3.98 -0.11 25.60
N LEU A 117 3.07 -0.95 26.06
CA LEU A 117 3.34 -2.37 26.28
C LEU A 117 3.82 -3.04 24.99
N GLY A 118 5.03 -3.59 25.01
CA GLY A 118 5.62 -4.31 23.87
C GLY A 118 6.46 -3.46 22.92
N ARG A 119 6.63 -2.15 23.15
CA ARG A 119 7.46 -1.25 22.32
C ARG A 119 8.85 -0.95 22.92
N ASP A 120 9.10 -1.36 24.14
CA ASP A 120 10.31 -0.97 24.89
C ASP A 120 11.62 -1.52 24.29
N THR A 121 11.57 -2.70 23.66
CA THR A 121 12.78 -3.39 23.16
C THR A 121 12.86 -3.48 21.65
N VAL A 122 11.75 -3.23 20.94
CA VAL A 122 11.66 -3.27 19.47
C VAL A 122 10.94 -2.02 18.99
N ASP A 123 11.71 -1.01 18.63
CA ASP A 123 11.20 0.33 18.26
C ASP A 123 10.20 0.32 17.10
N ASP A 124 10.42 -0.58 16.10
CA ASP A 124 9.62 -0.63 14.88
C ASP A 124 8.22 -1.27 15.07
N THR A 125 7.88 -1.79 16.25
CA THR A 125 6.59 -2.46 16.48
C THR A 125 5.37 -1.56 16.21
N GLY A 126 5.53 -0.24 16.41
CA GLY A 126 4.51 0.72 16.03
C GLY A 126 4.33 0.81 14.52
N LEU A 127 5.43 0.88 13.77
CA LEU A 127 5.41 0.88 12.30
C LEU A 127 4.85 -0.44 11.75
N PHE A 128 5.24 -1.59 12.31
CA PHE A 128 4.67 -2.88 11.93
C PHE A 128 3.15 -2.91 12.14
N SER A 129 2.66 -2.30 13.21
CA SER A 129 1.21 -2.19 13.48
C SER A 129 0.50 -1.41 12.37
N ALA A 130 1.06 -0.29 11.91
CA ALA A 130 0.48 0.49 10.81
C ALA A 130 0.49 -0.29 9.47
N VAL A 131 1.52 -1.10 9.21
CA VAL A 131 1.58 -1.99 8.03
C VAL A 131 0.49 -3.06 8.08
N LEU A 132 0.16 -3.60 9.27
CA LEU A 132 -0.97 -4.53 9.41
C LEU A 132 -2.32 -3.88 9.08
N ALA A 133 -2.50 -2.60 9.39
CA ALA A 133 -3.69 -1.87 8.99
C ALA A 133 -3.77 -1.71 7.45
N ILE A 134 -2.64 -1.49 6.78
CA ILE A 134 -2.58 -1.46 5.31
C ILE A 134 -2.97 -2.82 4.72
N GLU A 135 -2.48 -3.93 5.25
CA GLU A 135 -2.84 -5.25 4.75
C GLU A 135 -4.33 -5.55 4.95
N ASN A 136 -4.91 -5.21 6.11
CA ASN A 136 -6.35 -5.33 6.33
C ASN A 136 -7.16 -4.49 5.33
N LEU A 137 -6.72 -3.23 5.04
CA LEU A 137 -7.32 -2.39 4.01
C LEU A 137 -7.32 -3.11 2.66
N TRP A 138 -6.20 -3.67 2.28
CA TRP A 138 -6.03 -4.32 0.98
C TRP A 138 -6.92 -5.54 0.82
N LEU A 139 -6.98 -6.39 1.86
CA LEU A 139 -7.84 -7.58 1.87
C LEU A 139 -9.34 -7.22 1.88
N ALA A 140 -9.72 -6.16 2.59
CA ALA A 140 -11.10 -5.66 2.59
C ALA A 140 -11.46 -5.07 1.22
N ALA A 141 -10.56 -4.32 0.59
CA ALA A 141 -10.79 -3.72 -0.72
C ALA A 141 -11.07 -4.78 -1.78
N ILE A 142 -10.28 -5.88 -1.83
CA ILE A 142 -10.52 -6.94 -2.80
C ILE A 142 -11.87 -7.65 -2.55
N ALA A 143 -12.31 -7.77 -1.30
CA ALA A 143 -13.62 -8.33 -0.98
C ALA A 143 -14.78 -7.43 -1.43
N GLU A 144 -14.54 -6.12 -1.58
CA GLU A 144 -15.47 -5.11 -2.10
C GLU A 144 -15.28 -4.86 -3.61
N ASN A 145 -14.46 -5.68 -4.30
CA ASN A 145 -14.08 -5.50 -5.71
C ASN A 145 -13.42 -4.14 -6.01
N VAL A 146 -12.64 -3.64 -5.06
CA VAL A 146 -11.87 -2.39 -5.15
C VAL A 146 -10.39 -2.72 -5.25
N GLY A 147 -9.72 -2.13 -6.24
CA GLY A 147 -8.28 -2.23 -6.43
C GLY A 147 -7.51 -1.34 -5.46
N VAL A 148 -6.35 -1.82 -5.03
CA VAL A 148 -5.39 -1.03 -4.25
C VAL A 148 -4.01 -1.17 -4.89
N GLY A 149 -3.34 -0.03 -5.09
CA GLY A 149 -1.96 0.02 -5.56
C GLY A 149 -1.08 0.82 -4.58
N TRP A 150 -0.01 0.23 -4.06
CA TRP A 150 0.91 0.92 -3.15
C TRP A 150 2.01 1.62 -3.95
N VAL A 151 2.03 2.95 -3.88
CA VAL A 151 3.09 3.78 -4.48
C VAL A 151 4.19 4.00 -3.45
N SER A 152 5.44 3.69 -3.84
CA SER A 152 6.64 3.87 -3.01
C SER A 152 7.72 4.71 -3.71
N PHE A 153 7.45 5.25 -4.91
CA PHE A 153 8.32 6.16 -5.63
C PHE A 153 8.01 7.60 -5.24
N TYR A 154 8.39 8.01 -4.03
CA TYR A 154 8.24 9.39 -3.56
C TYR A 154 9.19 9.68 -2.41
N ASP A 155 9.48 10.96 -2.19
CA ASP A 155 10.18 11.43 -1.00
C ASP A 155 9.19 11.67 0.13
N GLU A 156 9.48 11.12 1.31
CA GLU A 156 8.65 11.29 2.51
C GLU A 156 8.43 12.77 2.85
N ALA A 157 9.49 13.60 2.71
CA ALA A 157 9.43 15.04 2.98
C ALA A 157 8.46 15.75 2.03
N TYR A 158 8.47 15.40 0.73
CA TYR A 158 7.55 15.98 -0.24
C TYR A 158 6.09 15.67 0.12
N LEU A 159 5.79 14.41 0.45
CA LEU A 159 4.43 14.00 0.79
C LEU A 159 3.97 14.64 2.13
N THR A 160 4.88 14.80 3.08
CA THR A 160 4.63 15.50 4.35
C THR A 160 4.24 16.95 4.11
N GLU A 161 4.97 17.67 3.25
CA GLU A 161 4.67 19.06 2.90
C GLU A 161 3.37 19.18 2.09
N LEU A 162 3.17 18.32 1.08
CA LEU A 162 1.98 18.34 0.23
C LEU A 162 0.67 18.20 1.02
N LEU A 163 0.70 17.47 2.13
CA LEU A 163 -0.50 17.15 2.94
C LEU A 163 -0.51 17.79 4.32
N ASP A 164 0.41 18.73 4.61
CA ASP A 164 0.54 19.41 5.92
C ASP A 164 0.60 18.41 7.10
N ILE A 165 1.33 17.30 6.95
CA ILE A 165 1.46 16.29 8.00
C ILE A 165 2.37 16.83 9.12
N PRO A 166 1.86 16.93 10.37
CA PRO A 166 2.66 17.54 11.45
C PRO A 166 3.74 16.56 11.96
N ALA A 167 4.93 17.07 12.27
CA ALA A 167 5.94 16.30 12.98
C ALA A 167 5.44 15.87 14.37
N PRO A 168 5.75 14.66 14.85
CA PRO A 168 6.64 13.65 14.26
C PRO A 168 5.90 12.60 13.39
N VAL A 169 4.66 12.86 13.00
CA VAL A 169 3.86 11.94 12.17
C VAL A 169 4.51 11.78 10.80
N ARG A 170 4.57 10.55 10.29
CA ARG A 170 5.21 10.21 9.02
C ARG A 170 4.21 9.57 8.06
N PRO A 171 4.14 10.00 6.79
CA PRO A 171 3.45 9.23 5.76
C PRO A 171 4.25 7.98 5.41
N ILE A 172 3.65 6.80 5.57
CA ILE A 172 4.34 5.52 5.32
C ILE A 172 3.86 4.82 4.05
N ALA A 173 2.72 5.21 3.51
CA ALA A 173 2.18 4.68 2.27
C ALA A 173 1.27 5.70 1.60
N TRP A 174 1.35 5.76 0.26
CA TRP A 174 0.28 6.25 -0.60
C TRP A 174 -0.36 5.04 -1.28
N LEU A 175 -1.65 4.85 -1.06
CA LEU A 175 -2.44 3.79 -1.67
C LEU A 175 -3.40 4.41 -2.70
N CYS A 176 -3.28 4.02 -3.98
CA CYS A 176 -4.28 4.29 -4.99
C CYS A 176 -5.45 3.35 -4.74
N VAL A 177 -6.66 3.87 -4.54
CA VAL A 177 -7.84 3.06 -4.19
C VAL A 177 -8.98 3.40 -5.16
N GLY A 178 -9.50 2.43 -5.88
CA GLY A 178 -10.56 2.66 -6.85
C GLY A 178 -11.16 1.37 -7.40
N PRO A 179 -12.37 1.46 -7.99
CA PRO A 179 -12.96 0.34 -8.72
C PRO A 179 -12.06 -0.12 -9.87
N VAL A 180 -12.15 -1.40 -10.20
CA VAL A 180 -11.33 -2.03 -11.24
C VAL A 180 -12.21 -2.78 -12.24
N GLU A 181 -11.78 -2.82 -13.49
CA GLU A 181 -12.41 -3.66 -14.52
C GLU A 181 -12.21 -5.14 -14.22
N SER A 182 -11.01 -5.51 -13.78
CA SER A 182 -10.65 -6.88 -13.41
C SER A 182 -9.36 -6.91 -12.60
N PHE A 183 -9.11 -8.01 -11.90
CA PHE A 183 -7.83 -8.28 -11.27
C PHE A 183 -6.97 -9.19 -12.14
N GLN A 184 -5.69 -8.90 -12.25
CA GLN A 184 -4.72 -9.75 -12.95
C GLN A 184 -4.56 -11.09 -12.22
N GLU A 185 -4.43 -12.19 -12.97
CA GLU A 185 -4.16 -13.51 -12.39
C GLU A 185 -2.73 -13.62 -11.85
N VAL A 186 -1.76 -13.01 -12.55
CA VAL A 186 -0.33 -13.03 -12.24
C VAL A 186 0.12 -11.64 -11.80
N PRO A 187 0.98 -11.52 -10.77
CA PRO A 187 1.56 -10.23 -10.38
C PRO A 187 2.30 -9.55 -11.52
N ASP A 188 2.15 -8.24 -11.68
CA ASP A 188 2.75 -7.47 -12.78
C ASP A 188 4.28 -7.64 -12.87
N LEU A 189 4.99 -7.61 -11.73
CA LEU A 189 6.45 -7.76 -11.73
C LEU A 189 6.90 -9.13 -12.24
N GLU A 190 6.10 -10.16 -12.07
CA GLU A 190 6.34 -11.49 -12.63
C GLU A 190 5.99 -11.53 -14.13
N ARG A 191 4.83 -10.96 -14.50
CA ARG A 191 4.36 -10.86 -15.90
C ARG A 191 5.34 -10.10 -16.80
N PHE A 192 5.96 -9.04 -16.29
CA PHE A 192 6.97 -8.26 -17.02
C PHE A 192 8.41 -8.81 -16.88
N GLY A 193 8.62 -9.92 -16.17
CA GLY A 193 9.93 -10.54 -16.02
C GLY A 193 10.89 -9.79 -15.09
N TRP A 194 10.37 -8.88 -14.26
CA TRP A 194 11.21 -8.15 -13.30
C TRP A 194 11.70 -9.04 -12.17
N ARG A 195 10.78 -9.83 -11.57
CA ARG A 195 11.10 -10.78 -10.50
C ARG A 195 9.96 -11.78 -10.31
N THR A 196 10.29 -13.06 -10.15
CA THR A 196 9.36 -14.11 -9.73
C THR A 196 9.25 -14.20 -8.23
N GLY A 197 8.12 -14.72 -7.73
CA GLY A 197 7.94 -15.02 -6.33
C GLY A 197 8.91 -16.11 -5.84
N ARG A 198 9.26 -16.08 -4.55
CA ARG A 198 10.07 -17.11 -3.89
C ARG A 198 9.17 -18.24 -3.39
N PRO A 199 9.54 -19.53 -3.57
CA PRO A 199 8.81 -20.64 -2.97
C PRO A 199 8.75 -20.55 -1.45
N LEU A 200 7.67 -21.05 -0.85
CA LEU A 200 7.53 -21.06 0.61
C LEU A 200 8.66 -21.82 1.29
N ASP A 201 9.07 -22.93 0.73
CA ASP A 201 10.11 -23.79 1.32
C ASP A 201 11.46 -23.07 1.46
N ASP A 202 11.74 -22.09 0.61
CA ASP A 202 12.95 -21.23 0.71
C ASP A 202 12.83 -20.20 1.85
N ALA A 203 11.63 -19.97 2.38
CA ALA A 203 11.34 -19.02 3.46
C ALA A 203 11.05 -19.72 4.80
N LEU A 204 10.90 -21.06 4.77
CA LEU A 204 10.53 -21.84 5.95
C LEU A 204 11.76 -22.45 6.63
N HIS A 205 11.99 -22.08 7.87
CA HIS A 205 13.06 -22.61 8.68
C HIS A 205 12.48 -23.12 10.00
N PHE A 206 12.95 -24.26 10.48
CA PHE A 206 12.53 -24.84 11.75
C PHE A 206 13.62 -24.56 12.79
N GLU A 207 13.23 -23.95 13.91
CA GLU A 207 14.04 -23.62 15.08
C GLU A 207 15.18 -22.62 14.83
N GLN A 208 15.95 -22.79 13.76
CA GLN A 208 17.09 -21.93 13.43
C GLN A 208 17.04 -21.49 11.97
N TYR A 209 17.44 -20.23 11.71
CA TYR A 209 17.61 -19.72 10.36
C TYR A 209 18.75 -20.45 9.65
N ARG A 210 18.51 -20.98 8.46
CA ARG A 210 19.50 -21.58 7.58
C ARG A 210 19.62 -20.77 6.31
N ARG A 211 20.83 -20.32 5.97
CA ARG A 211 21.08 -19.72 4.66
C ARG A 211 21.00 -20.83 3.61
N SER A 212 20.10 -20.64 2.61
CA SER A 212 20.04 -21.43 1.39
C SER A 212 21.19 -21.08 0.45
#